data_92f5273d61c04e2df872bff361f6a94a
#
_entry.id   92f5273d61c04e2df872bff361f6a94a
#
_cell.length_a   1.000
_cell.length_b   1.000
_cell.length_c   1.000
_cell.angle_alpha   90.00
_cell.angle_beta   90.00
_cell.angle_gamma   90.00
#
_symmetry.space_group_name_H-M   'P 1'
#
loop_
_entity.id
_entity.type
_entity.pdbx_description
1 polymer ?
#
loop_
_entity_poly.entity_id
_entity_poly.type
_entity_poly.pdbx_seq_one_letter_code
_entity_poly.pdbx_strand_id
1 'polypeptide(L)'
;MAGRTVGARFWVDWDFNGSYTEETTYLIDASGDMRLAPMGSGLTSASGIISQMTITLRNPAGRFSPQRTDGALYAYIRDGKGYHAPCYLEITIDGGSSYDRVFTGVLKLPEERTLSGREGPTVRFDARGMEERYLQQRISVLQATFAAQHAAGYTEADYISAWLQAAGVAAGDIVADSGLFVVPWAWVDDESAIEEAWRLAAACGGRLYAD
;
A
#
# COMPACT_ATOMS: atom_id res chain seq x y z
N MET A 1 -3.86 -20.97 32.15
CA MET A 1 -3.75 -19.90 31.13
C MET A 1 -4.11 -20.51 29.80
N ALA A 2 -5.17 -20.08 29.13
CA ALA A 2 -5.47 -20.50 27.78
C ALA A 2 -4.35 -19.95 26.89
N GLY A 3 -3.66 -20.82 26.16
CA GLY A 3 -2.63 -20.41 25.20
C GLY A 3 -3.30 -19.58 24.11
N ARG A 4 -2.71 -18.44 23.73
CA ARG A 4 -3.15 -17.68 22.56
C ARG A 4 -2.79 -18.47 21.31
N THR A 5 -3.78 -18.77 20.48
CA THR A 5 -3.54 -19.39 19.17
C THR A 5 -3.44 -18.27 18.15
N VAL A 6 -2.25 -18.08 17.58
CA VAL A 6 -2.01 -17.11 16.52
C VAL A 6 -2.26 -17.78 15.18
N GLY A 7 -2.95 -17.09 14.29
CA GLY A 7 -3.15 -17.50 12.90
C GLY A 7 -3.01 -16.30 11.98
N ALA A 8 -2.79 -16.58 10.70
CA ALA A 8 -2.71 -15.56 9.66
C ALA A 8 -3.56 -15.97 8.47
N ARG A 9 -4.10 -14.99 7.75
CA ARG A 9 -4.76 -15.16 6.45
C ARG A 9 -4.13 -14.21 5.45
N PHE A 10 -3.88 -14.74 4.27
CA PHE A 10 -3.29 -13.97 3.18
C PHE A 10 -4.22 -13.97 1.97
N TRP A 11 -4.48 -12.78 1.45
CA TRP A 11 -5.43 -12.52 0.38
C TRP A 11 -4.79 -11.73 -0.75
N VAL A 12 -5.10 -12.10 -1.99
CA VAL A 12 -4.57 -11.44 -3.20
C VAL A 12 -5.68 -11.26 -4.23
N ASP A 13 -5.77 -10.08 -4.79
CA ASP A 13 -6.60 -9.80 -5.97
C ASP A 13 -5.75 -9.98 -7.23
N TRP A 14 -5.77 -11.20 -7.77
CA TRP A 14 -5.00 -11.54 -8.97
C TRP A 14 -5.55 -10.91 -10.25
N ASP A 15 -6.84 -10.61 -10.28
CA ASP A 15 -7.55 -10.14 -11.47
C ASP A 15 -7.77 -8.62 -11.49
N PHE A 16 -7.38 -7.90 -10.44
CA PHE A 16 -7.62 -6.45 -10.26
C PHE A 16 -9.07 -6.03 -10.39
N ASN A 17 -9.96 -6.86 -9.93
CA ASN A 17 -11.40 -6.64 -10.00
C ASN A 17 -12.04 -6.32 -8.63
N GLY A 18 -11.23 -6.16 -7.59
CA GLY A 18 -11.67 -5.96 -6.21
C GLY A 18 -12.06 -7.24 -5.48
N SER A 19 -11.94 -8.41 -6.14
CA SER A 19 -12.24 -9.70 -5.53
C SER A 19 -10.96 -10.39 -5.10
N TYR A 20 -10.80 -10.61 -3.82
CA TYR A 20 -9.59 -11.22 -3.26
C TYR A 20 -9.74 -12.73 -3.14
N THR A 21 -8.70 -13.44 -3.54
CA THR A 21 -8.58 -14.90 -3.36
C THR A 21 -7.74 -15.19 -2.11
N GLU A 22 -8.23 -16.07 -1.26
CA GLU A 22 -7.50 -16.51 -0.08
C GLU A 22 -6.41 -17.51 -0.47
N GLU A 23 -5.15 -17.16 -0.20
CA GLU A 23 -3.97 -17.99 -0.47
C GLU A 23 -3.30 -18.52 0.82
N THR A 24 -4.00 -18.45 1.93
CA THR A 24 -3.54 -18.88 3.27
C THR A 24 -3.00 -20.31 3.29
N THR A 25 -3.62 -21.23 2.53
CA THR A 25 -3.18 -22.63 2.45
C THR A 25 -1.74 -22.80 1.94
N TYR A 26 -1.27 -21.83 1.17
CA TYR A 26 0.09 -21.82 0.62
C TYR A 26 1.06 -20.98 1.46
N LEU A 27 0.58 -20.21 2.42
CA LEU A 27 1.41 -19.33 3.25
C LEU A 27 2.37 -20.15 4.12
N ILE A 28 3.66 -19.86 3.99
CA ILE A 28 4.73 -20.43 4.82
C ILE A 28 5.17 -19.42 5.86
N ASP A 29 5.42 -18.19 5.40
CA ASP A 29 5.94 -17.11 6.24
C ASP A 29 5.50 -15.76 5.71
N ALA A 30 5.28 -14.84 6.63
CA ALA A 30 5.06 -13.43 6.35
C ALA A 30 5.82 -12.61 7.39
N SER A 31 6.76 -11.81 6.92
CA SER A 31 7.56 -10.93 7.76
C SER A 31 7.59 -9.54 7.17
N GLY A 32 7.45 -8.53 8.01
CA GLY A 32 7.42 -7.17 7.52
C GLY A 32 7.69 -6.14 8.59
N ASP A 33 7.82 -4.92 8.16
CA ASP A 33 8.01 -3.77 9.00
C ASP A 33 7.29 -2.54 8.44
N MET A 34 6.95 -1.66 9.36
CA MET A 34 6.41 -0.34 9.06
C MET A 34 7.45 0.68 9.54
N ARG A 35 7.92 1.53 8.64
CA ARG A 35 8.96 2.50 8.94
C ARG A 35 8.49 3.91 8.66
N LEU A 36 8.86 4.83 9.56
CA LEU A 36 8.87 6.24 9.24
C LEU A 36 10.03 6.49 8.27
N ALA A 37 9.71 6.81 7.02
CA ALA A 37 10.69 7.21 6.04
C ALA A 37 10.90 8.73 6.14
N PRO A 38 12.09 9.22 6.53
CA PRO A 38 12.36 10.64 6.47
C PRO A 38 12.47 11.08 5.01
N MET A 39 11.67 12.05 4.62
CA MET A 39 11.74 12.66 3.30
C MET A 39 12.46 14.00 3.41
N GLY A 40 13.73 14.02 3.02
CA GLY A 40 14.59 15.21 3.08
C GLY A 40 15.50 15.26 4.30
N SER A 41 16.42 16.21 4.31
CA SER A 41 17.37 16.48 5.38
C SER A 41 17.04 17.81 6.05
N GLY A 42 16.73 17.77 7.34
CA GLY A 42 16.54 18.99 8.14
C GLY A 42 15.37 18.91 9.13
N LEU A 43 15.16 19.98 9.89
CA LEU A 43 14.11 20.10 10.90
C LEU A 43 12.67 20.09 10.34
N THR A 44 12.53 20.24 9.01
CA THR A 44 11.25 20.24 8.27
C THR A 44 11.11 19.01 7.38
N SER A 45 11.87 17.93 7.64
CA SER A 45 11.72 16.72 6.83
C SER A 45 10.36 16.10 7.08
N ALA A 46 9.56 16.03 6.03
CA ALA A 46 8.32 15.28 6.03
C ALA A 46 8.63 13.80 6.30
N SER A 47 7.80 13.15 7.08
CA SER A 47 7.93 11.73 7.36
C SER A 47 6.71 11.02 6.80
N GLY A 48 6.92 10.15 5.83
CA GLY A 48 5.91 9.20 5.39
C GLY A 48 6.02 7.89 6.17
N ILE A 49 4.94 7.17 6.30
CA ILE A 49 4.96 5.79 6.78
C ILE A 49 5.03 4.91 5.54
N ILE A 50 6.06 4.09 5.45
CA ILE A 50 6.22 3.10 4.39
C ILE A 50 6.16 1.74 5.04
N SER A 51 5.19 0.95 4.63
CA SER A 51 5.07 -0.44 5.03
C SER A 51 5.64 -1.37 3.96
N GLN A 52 6.33 -2.39 4.40
CA GLN A 52 6.85 -3.43 3.53
C GLN A 52 6.72 -4.79 4.18
N MET A 53 6.48 -5.80 3.36
CA MET A 53 6.34 -7.17 3.80
C MET A 53 7.00 -8.13 2.81
N THR A 54 7.60 -9.17 3.32
CA THR A 54 8.04 -10.32 2.54
C THR A 54 7.09 -11.48 2.82
N ILE A 55 6.55 -12.08 1.78
CA ILE A 55 5.61 -13.19 1.86
C ILE A 55 6.22 -14.39 1.14
N THR A 56 6.28 -15.51 1.83
CA THR A 56 6.76 -16.78 1.25
C THR A 56 5.61 -17.75 1.14
N LEU A 57 5.35 -18.23 -0.07
CA LEU A 57 4.30 -19.20 -0.37
C LEU A 57 4.91 -20.51 -0.86
N ARG A 58 4.25 -21.63 -0.57
CA ARG A 58 4.49 -22.90 -1.28
C ARG A 58 4.07 -22.73 -2.73
N ASN A 59 4.86 -23.25 -3.65
CA ASN A 59 4.59 -23.15 -5.08
C ASN A 59 4.35 -24.53 -5.73
N PRO A 60 3.30 -25.26 -5.32
CA PRO A 60 3.04 -26.59 -5.86
C PRO A 60 2.77 -26.53 -7.36
N ALA A 61 3.49 -27.36 -8.11
CA ALA A 61 3.38 -27.42 -9.56
C ALA A 61 3.54 -26.06 -10.28
N GLY A 62 4.25 -25.11 -9.67
CA GLY A 62 4.47 -23.78 -10.26
C GLY A 62 3.25 -22.87 -10.28
N ARG A 63 2.29 -23.01 -9.35
CA ARG A 63 1.07 -22.21 -9.27
C ARG A 63 1.32 -20.71 -9.38
N PHE A 64 2.37 -20.22 -8.72
CA PHE A 64 2.77 -18.82 -8.68
C PHE A 64 3.96 -18.50 -9.59
N SER A 65 4.25 -19.37 -10.56
CA SER A 65 5.33 -19.16 -11.52
C SER A 65 4.88 -18.20 -12.62
N PRO A 66 5.64 -17.15 -12.93
CA PRO A 66 5.31 -16.23 -14.03
C PRO A 66 5.27 -16.92 -15.40
N GLN A 67 5.98 -18.02 -15.55
CA GLN A 67 6.11 -18.76 -16.81
C GLN A 67 5.01 -19.79 -17.03
N ARG A 68 4.22 -20.08 -16.01
CA ARG A 68 3.16 -21.07 -16.12
C ARG A 68 1.91 -20.48 -16.75
N THR A 69 1.59 -20.90 -17.96
CA THR A 69 0.53 -20.32 -18.81
C THR A 69 -0.89 -20.45 -18.24
N ASP A 70 -1.14 -21.40 -17.35
CA ASP A 70 -2.41 -21.62 -16.64
C ASP A 70 -2.34 -21.17 -15.16
N GLY A 71 -1.24 -20.50 -14.78
CA GLY A 71 -1.06 -19.95 -13.43
C GLY A 71 -1.67 -18.56 -13.25
N ALA A 72 -2.00 -18.22 -12.02
CA ALA A 72 -2.61 -16.93 -11.66
C ALA A 72 -1.78 -15.74 -12.17
N LEU A 73 -0.46 -15.82 -12.09
CA LEU A 73 0.42 -14.73 -12.51
C LEU A 73 0.59 -14.57 -14.01
N TYR A 74 0.39 -15.62 -14.80
CA TYR A 74 0.68 -15.56 -16.23
C TYR A 74 -0.24 -14.60 -17.00
N ALA A 75 -1.54 -14.70 -16.79
CA ALA A 75 -2.50 -13.80 -17.42
C ALA A 75 -2.22 -12.35 -17.06
N TYR A 76 -1.89 -12.12 -15.82
CA TYR A 76 -1.53 -10.86 -15.24
C TYR A 76 -0.29 -10.20 -15.89
N ILE A 77 0.78 -10.99 -16.06
CA ILE A 77 2.02 -10.54 -16.69
C ILE A 77 1.82 -10.33 -18.20
N ARG A 78 1.14 -11.28 -18.85
CA ARG A 78 0.85 -11.22 -20.29
C ARG A 78 0.06 -9.96 -20.66
N ASP A 79 -0.92 -9.61 -19.86
CA ASP A 79 -1.83 -8.48 -20.14
C ASP A 79 -1.20 -7.12 -19.78
N GLY A 80 0.06 -7.11 -19.36
CA GLY A 80 0.82 -5.89 -19.06
C GLY A 80 0.28 -5.11 -17.86
N LYS A 81 -0.56 -5.73 -17.04
CA LYS A 81 -1.18 -5.09 -15.87
C LYS A 81 -0.19 -4.77 -14.74
N GLY A 82 1.10 -5.02 -14.99
CA GLY A 82 2.19 -4.68 -14.08
C GLY A 82 2.15 -5.49 -12.78
N TYR A 83 3.22 -5.49 -12.05
CA TYR A 83 3.49 -6.37 -10.92
C TYR A 83 2.96 -5.83 -9.57
N HIS A 84 1.72 -5.36 -9.52
CA HIS A 84 1.17 -4.68 -8.35
C HIS A 84 -0.17 -5.29 -7.93
N ALA A 85 -0.23 -6.63 -7.83
CA ALA A 85 -1.44 -7.30 -7.38
C ALA A 85 -1.80 -6.82 -5.97
N PRO A 86 -2.99 -6.24 -5.77
CA PRO A 86 -3.42 -5.83 -4.45
C PRO A 86 -3.47 -7.03 -3.50
N CYS A 87 -2.98 -6.85 -2.29
CA CYS A 87 -2.98 -7.90 -1.28
C CYS A 87 -3.19 -7.33 0.12
N TYR A 88 -3.61 -8.18 1.02
CA TYR A 88 -3.62 -7.87 2.45
C TYR A 88 -3.34 -9.10 3.29
N LEU A 89 -2.82 -8.85 4.49
CA LEU A 89 -2.58 -9.85 5.51
C LEU A 89 -3.45 -9.53 6.74
N GLU A 90 -4.09 -10.55 7.25
CA GLU A 90 -4.84 -10.51 8.50
C GLU A 90 -4.22 -11.46 9.50
N ILE A 91 -4.24 -11.09 10.77
CA ILE A 91 -3.80 -11.95 11.87
C ILE A 91 -4.91 -12.14 12.89
N THR A 92 -4.86 -13.25 13.61
CA THR A 92 -5.69 -13.51 14.78
C THR A 92 -4.82 -13.90 15.94
N ILE A 93 -5.26 -13.56 17.15
CA ILE A 93 -4.63 -13.98 18.42
C ILE A 93 -5.58 -14.75 19.32
N ASP A 94 -6.80 -14.98 18.84
CA ASP A 94 -7.92 -15.61 19.59
C ASP A 94 -8.37 -16.94 19.02
N GLY A 95 -7.53 -17.57 18.19
CA GLY A 95 -7.81 -18.86 17.57
C GLY A 95 -8.75 -18.79 16.37
N GLY A 96 -8.89 -17.61 15.76
CA GLY A 96 -9.67 -17.42 14.53
C GLY A 96 -11.09 -16.93 14.75
N SER A 97 -11.41 -16.46 15.95
CA SER A 97 -12.72 -15.85 16.23
C SER A 97 -12.85 -14.46 15.60
N SER A 98 -11.73 -13.72 15.54
CA SER A 98 -11.63 -12.45 14.84
C SER A 98 -10.29 -12.36 14.10
N TYR A 99 -10.25 -11.54 13.05
CA TYR A 99 -9.05 -11.27 12.28
C TYR A 99 -8.89 -9.76 12.10
N ASP A 100 -7.71 -9.28 12.44
CA ASP A 100 -7.35 -7.88 12.25
C ASP A 100 -6.43 -7.75 11.03
N ARG A 101 -6.74 -6.81 10.14
CA ARG A 101 -5.89 -6.52 9.00
C ARG A 101 -4.66 -5.75 9.48
N VAL A 102 -3.48 -6.31 9.22
CA VAL A 102 -2.19 -5.75 9.67
C VAL A 102 -1.34 -5.22 8.54
N PHE A 103 -1.71 -5.53 7.31
CA PHE A 103 -1.02 -5.02 6.13
C PHE A 103 -1.97 -4.97 4.95
N THR A 104 -1.92 -3.86 4.21
CA THR A 104 -2.56 -3.68 2.91
C THR A 104 -1.52 -3.12 1.95
N GLY A 105 -1.42 -3.70 0.77
CA GLY A 105 -0.41 -3.26 -0.20
C GLY A 105 -0.51 -3.97 -1.53
N VAL A 106 0.61 -3.95 -2.24
CA VAL A 106 0.75 -4.52 -3.57
C VAL A 106 1.95 -5.46 -3.63
N LEU A 107 1.77 -6.61 -4.27
CA LEU A 107 2.85 -7.57 -4.50
C LEU A 107 3.75 -7.09 -5.63
N LYS A 108 5.05 -7.22 -5.43
CA LYS A 108 6.07 -7.09 -6.48
C LYS A 108 6.25 -8.42 -7.21
N LEU A 109 7.13 -8.43 -8.21
CA LEU A 109 7.51 -9.67 -8.91
C LEU A 109 7.96 -10.75 -7.93
N PRO A 110 7.52 -12.00 -8.15
CA PRO A 110 7.97 -13.11 -7.35
C PRO A 110 9.41 -13.51 -7.65
N GLU A 111 10.11 -13.89 -6.60
CA GLU A 111 11.37 -14.61 -6.67
C GLU A 111 11.10 -16.10 -6.47
N GLU A 112 11.27 -16.91 -7.51
CA GLU A 112 11.13 -18.35 -7.39
C GLU A 112 12.38 -18.98 -6.75
N ARG A 113 12.16 -19.82 -5.76
CA ARG A 113 13.24 -20.57 -5.10
C ARG A 113 12.93 -22.05 -5.17
N THR A 114 13.81 -22.80 -5.81
CA THR A 114 13.79 -24.26 -5.75
C THR A 114 14.65 -24.68 -4.57
N LEU A 115 14.03 -24.91 -3.43
CA LEU A 115 14.72 -25.47 -2.28
C LEU A 115 14.80 -26.99 -2.46
N SER A 116 16.03 -27.53 -2.45
CA SER A 116 16.26 -28.96 -2.30
C SER A 116 16.03 -29.34 -0.85
N GLY A 117 14.81 -29.75 -0.50
CA GLY A 117 14.48 -30.11 0.86
C GLY A 117 13.02 -30.52 1.06
N ARG A 118 12.62 -30.75 2.31
CA ARG A 118 11.25 -31.16 2.71
C ARG A 118 10.13 -30.20 2.34
N GLU A 119 10.44 -28.93 2.10
CA GLU A 119 9.45 -27.88 1.87
C GLU A 119 8.99 -27.76 0.41
N GLY A 120 9.73 -28.37 -0.53
CA GLY A 120 9.42 -28.29 -1.96
C GLY A 120 9.66 -26.89 -2.55
N PRO A 121 9.17 -26.64 -3.77
CA PRO A 121 9.33 -25.34 -4.42
C PRO A 121 8.56 -24.25 -3.68
N THR A 122 9.20 -23.10 -3.51
CA THR A 122 8.62 -21.92 -2.87
C THR A 122 8.73 -20.72 -3.79
N VAL A 123 7.89 -19.73 -3.55
CA VAL A 123 7.96 -18.43 -4.17
C VAL A 123 7.96 -17.36 -3.08
N ARG A 124 8.79 -16.36 -3.24
CA ARG A 124 8.88 -15.21 -2.37
C ARG A 124 8.36 -13.99 -3.11
N PHE A 125 7.46 -13.25 -2.46
CA PHE A 125 7.01 -11.95 -2.90
C PHE A 125 7.50 -10.89 -1.92
N ASP A 126 7.99 -9.80 -2.46
CA ASP A 126 8.09 -8.56 -1.71
C ASP A 126 6.80 -7.79 -1.93
N ALA A 127 6.16 -7.36 -0.85
CA ALA A 127 4.98 -6.52 -0.87
C ALA A 127 5.34 -5.13 -0.35
N ARG A 128 4.73 -4.12 -0.94
CA ARG A 128 4.84 -2.72 -0.53
C ARG A 128 3.48 -2.20 -0.16
N GLY A 129 3.44 -1.29 0.79
CA GLY A 129 2.19 -0.64 1.16
C GLY A 129 1.53 0.08 -0.01
N MET A 130 0.25 0.38 0.11
CA MET A 130 -0.53 1.04 -0.94
C MET A 130 0.05 2.42 -1.30
N GLU A 131 0.72 3.08 -0.37
CA GLU A 131 1.40 4.35 -0.58
C GLU A 131 2.39 4.32 -1.74
N GLU A 132 3.08 3.19 -1.99
CA GLU A 132 4.01 3.07 -3.12
C GLU A 132 3.32 3.22 -4.48
N ARG A 133 2.07 2.79 -4.58
CA ARG A 133 1.29 2.97 -5.80
C ARG A 133 1.08 4.45 -6.13
N TYR A 134 0.93 5.27 -5.11
CA TYR A 134 0.66 6.69 -5.25
C TYR A 134 1.92 7.56 -5.29
N LEU A 135 3.08 7.02 -4.87
CA LEU A 135 4.37 7.72 -4.99
C LEU A 135 4.72 8.10 -6.43
N GLN A 136 4.29 7.30 -7.40
CA GLN A 136 4.55 7.54 -8.82
C GLN A 136 3.49 8.42 -9.48
N GLN A 137 2.39 8.72 -8.80
CA GLN A 137 1.34 9.56 -9.33
C GLN A 137 1.73 11.04 -9.19
N ARG A 138 1.87 11.68 -10.35
CA ARG A 138 2.22 13.10 -10.43
C ARG A 138 0.97 13.95 -10.49
N ILE A 139 0.99 15.07 -9.82
CA ILE A 139 -0.09 16.05 -9.84
C ILE A 139 0.43 17.44 -10.16
N SER A 140 -0.41 18.21 -10.81
CA SER A 140 -0.20 19.66 -10.99
C SER A 140 -1.46 20.41 -10.56
N VAL A 141 -1.31 21.31 -9.61
CA VAL A 141 -2.36 22.21 -9.16
C VAL A 141 -1.96 23.63 -9.52
N LEU A 142 -2.60 24.18 -10.55
CA LEU A 142 -2.28 25.49 -11.05
C LEU A 142 -2.57 26.57 -10.01
N GLN A 143 -1.80 27.65 -10.05
CA GLN A 143 -1.95 28.80 -9.14
C GLN A 143 -3.39 29.37 -9.11
N ALA A 144 -4.07 29.39 -10.26
CA ALA A 144 -5.46 29.85 -10.32
C ALA A 144 -6.43 28.93 -9.55
N THR A 145 -6.23 27.62 -9.62
CA THR A 145 -7.01 26.62 -8.86
C THR A 145 -6.76 26.79 -7.37
N PHE A 146 -5.50 26.92 -6.99
CA PHE A 146 -5.13 27.19 -5.60
C PHE A 146 -5.78 28.50 -5.08
N ALA A 147 -5.74 29.58 -5.84
CA ALA A 147 -6.33 30.84 -5.44
C ALA A 147 -7.84 30.73 -5.17
N ALA A 148 -8.56 29.98 -6.00
CA ALA A 148 -9.99 29.71 -5.81
C ALA A 148 -10.26 28.86 -4.55
N GLN A 149 -9.46 27.80 -4.32
CA GLN A 149 -9.56 26.95 -3.14
C GLN A 149 -9.22 27.71 -1.85
N HIS A 150 -8.17 28.51 -1.88
CA HIS A 150 -7.79 29.36 -0.75
C HIS A 150 -8.88 30.38 -0.41
N ALA A 151 -9.47 31.03 -1.43
CA ALA A 151 -10.60 31.93 -1.24
C ALA A 151 -11.85 31.22 -0.68
N ALA A 152 -12.01 29.93 -0.96
CA ALA A 152 -13.06 29.09 -0.39
C ALA A 152 -12.75 28.60 1.03
N GLY A 153 -11.57 28.93 1.58
CA GLY A 153 -11.17 28.57 2.94
C GLY A 153 -10.69 27.13 3.10
N TYR A 154 -10.12 26.53 2.05
CA TYR A 154 -9.57 25.19 2.12
C TYR A 154 -8.52 25.09 3.22
N THR A 155 -8.66 24.05 4.02
CA THR A 155 -7.71 23.66 5.06
C THR A 155 -6.67 22.69 4.53
N GLU A 156 -5.67 22.34 5.31
CA GLU A 156 -4.67 21.31 4.97
C GLU A 156 -5.33 19.97 4.65
N ALA A 157 -6.38 19.58 5.37
CA ALA A 157 -7.11 18.34 5.13
C ALA A 157 -7.81 18.35 3.76
N ASP A 158 -8.37 19.47 3.36
CA ASP A 158 -9.03 19.64 2.06
C ASP A 158 -8.02 19.52 0.92
N TYR A 159 -6.83 20.13 1.04
CA TYR A 159 -5.77 20.04 0.04
C TYR A 159 -5.21 18.62 -0.06
N ILE A 160 -4.90 17.97 1.06
CA ILE A 160 -4.42 16.59 1.09
C ILE A 160 -5.45 15.68 0.40
N SER A 161 -6.72 15.80 0.75
CA SER A 161 -7.79 15.02 0.15
C SER A 161 -7.90 15.26 -1.36
N ALA A 162 -7.82 16.51 -1.80
CA ALA A 162 -7.88 16.86 -3.21
C ALA A 162 -6.69 16.29 -4.00
N TRP A 163 -5.48 16.33 -3.45
CA TRP A 163 -4.29 15.79 -4.09
C TRP A 163 -4.33 14.27 -4.18
N LEU A 164 -4.75 13.58 -3.12
CA LEU A 164 -4.91 12.13 -3.13
C LEU A 164 -5.98 11.69 -4.14
N GLN A 165 -7.11 12.42 -4.22
CA GLN A 165 -8.14 12.13 -5.23
C GLN A 165 -7.61 12.38 -6.65
N ALA A 166 -6.85 13.43 -6.88
CA ALA A 166 -6.21 13.68 -8.17
C ALA A 166 -5.21 12.56 -8.56
N ALA A 167 -4.59 11.92 -7.57
CA ALA A 167 -3.74 10.73 -7.76
C ALA A 167 -4.53 9.43 -7.94
N GLY A 168 -5.86 9.46 -7.86
CA GLY A 168 -6.72 8.30 -8.09
C GLY A 168 -7.15 7.55 -6.83
N VAL A 169 -6.95 8.11 -5.65
CA VAL A 169 -7.54 7.58 -4.41
C VAL A 169 -9.02 7.91 -4.40
N ALA A 170 -9.87 6.92 -4.15
CA ALA A 170 -11.31 7.19 -4.06
C ALA A 170 -11.62 8.03 -2.81
N ALA A 171 -12.56 8.98 -2.94
CA ALA A 171 -12.90 9.89 -1.84
C ALA A 171 -13.36 9.15 -0.56
N GLY A 172 -14.00 7.98 -0.72
CA GLY A 172 -14.44 7.14 0.40
C GLY A 172 -13.31 6.41 1.14
N ASP A 173 -12.13 6.34 0.52
CA ASP A 173 -10.94 5.69 1.09
C ASP A 173 -10.03 6.71 1.80
N ILE A 174 -10.39 8.00 1.79
CA ILE A 174 -9.65 9.05 2.45
C ILE A 174 -10.35 9.40 3.76
N VAL A 175 -9.69 9.09 4.86
CA VAL A 175 -10.15 9.51 6.19
C VAL A 175 -9.22 10.61 6.69
N ALA A 176 -9.75 11.80 6.85
CA ALA A 176 -9.00 12.95 7.32
C ALA A 176 -9.68 13.56 8.54
N ASP A 177 -8.90 13.94 9.53
CA ASP A 177 -9.37 14.78 10.62
C ASP A 177 -9.76 16.17 10.07
N SER A 178 -10.58 16.87 10.81
CA SER A 178 -10.93 18.26 10.46
C SER A 178 -9.66 19.11 10.38
N GLY A 179 -9.45 19.76 9.24
CA GLY A 179 -8.33 20.67 9.07
C GLY A 179 -8.38 21.84 10.05
N LEU A 180 -7.22 22.24 10.53
CA LEU A 180 -7.06 23.29 11.54
C LEU A 180 -6.55 24.61 10.95
N PHE A 181 -5.86 24.53 9.81
CA PHE A 181 -5.14 25.66 9.25
C PHE A 181 -5.58 25.99 7.83
N VAL A 182 -5.89 27.25 7.55
CA VAL A 182 -6.00 27.72 6.16
C VAL A 182 -4.59 27.83 5.61
N VAL A 183 -4.27 27.03 4.60
CA VAL A 183 -2.93 26.93 4.05
C VAL A 183 -2.64 28.14 3.16
N PRO A 184 -1.59 28.93 3.43
CA PRO A 184 -1.29 30.13 2.65
C PRO A 184 -0.68 29.81 1.27
N TRP A 185 -0.25 28.58 1.05
CA TRP A 185 0.40 28.14 -0.18
C TRP A 185 0.28 26.62 -0.34
N ALA A 186 -0.35 26.18 -1.43
CA ALA A 186 -0.53 24.76 -1.73
C ALA A 186 -0.66 24.46 -3.24
N TRP A 187 0.03 25.23 -4.11
CA TRP A 187 0.11 24.90 -5.51
C TRP A 187 1.37 24.07 -5.80
N VAL A 188 1.25 23.11 -6.69
CA VAL A 188 2.29 22.14 -7.04
C VAL A 188 2.33 21.97 -8.55
N ASP A 189 3.50 21.67 -9.10
CA ASP A 189 3.69 21.46 -10.52
C ASP A 189 4.54 20.21 -10.76
N ASP A 190 3.91 19.20 -11.35
CA ASP A 190 4.51 17.90 -11.66
C ASP A 190 5.23 17.24 -10.46
N GLU A 191 4.61 17.28 -9.29
CA GLU A 191 5.14 16.68 -8.07
C GLU A 191 4.39 15.39 -7.69
N SER A 192 5.03 14.55 -6.85
CA SER A 192 4.39 13.36 -6.30
C SER A 192 3.26 13.74 -5.34
N ALA A 193 2.04 13.28 -5.61
CA ALA A 193 0.86 13.59 -4.80
C ALA A 193 1.03 13.20 -3.34
N ILE A 194 1.55 12.00 -3.09
CA ILE A 194 1.72 11.48 -1.72
C ILE A 194 2.86 12.20 -0.99
N GLU A 195 3.95 12.56 -1.70
CA GLU A 195 5.05 13.29 -1.09
C GLU A 195 4.63 14.69 -0.67
N GLU A 196 3.89 15.39 -1.53
CA GLU A 196 3.36 16.72 -1.19
C GLU A 196 2.32 16.64 -0.06
N ALA A 197 1.46 15.61 -0.08
CA ALA A 197 0.52 15.37 1.02
C ALA A 197 1.25 15.11 2.35
N TRP A 198 2.33 14.33 2.36
CA TRP A 198 3.17 14.13 3.56
C TRP A 198 3.85 15.41 4.02
N ARG A 199 4.37 16.21 3.08
CA ARG A 199 5.00 17.50 3.41
C ARG A 199 4.02 18.47 4.05
N LEU A 200 2.81 18.56 3.49
CA LEU A 200 1.76 19.42 4.01
C LEU A 200 1.28 18.94 5.40
N ALA A 201 1.03 17.64 5.55
CA ALA A 201 0.64 17.07 6.85
C ALA A 201 1.71 17.35 7.91
N ALA A 202 2.99 17.11 7.60
CA ALA A 202 4.09 17.37 8.53
C ALA A 202 4.26 18.86 8.86
N ALA A 203 4.06 19.76 7.88
CA ALA A 203 4.12 21.21 8.11
C ALA A 203 3.04 21.69 9.08
N CYS A 204 1.90 21.00 9.12
CA CYS A 204 0.80 21.29 10.04
C CYS A 204 0.83 20.45 11.33
N GLY A 205 1.92 19.67 11.56
CA GLY A 205 2.08 18.83 12.75
C GLY A 205 1.29 17.53 12.71
N GLY A 206 0.68 17.21 11.57
CA GLY A 206 -0.07 15.99 11.32
C GLY A 206 0.78 14.85 10.77
N ARG A 207 0.13 13.72 10.50
CA ARG A 207 0.71 12.53 9.85
C ARG A 207 -0.26 11.96 8.85
N LEU A 208 0.27 11.41 7.77
CA LEU A 208 -0.48 10.68 6.76
C LEU A 208 0.08 9.27 6.65
N TYR A 209 -0.78 8.28 6.65
CA TYR A 209 -0.45 6.86 6.49
C TYR A 209 -1.55 6.15 5.68
N ALA A 210 -1.23 5.01 5.10
CA ALA A 210 -2.18 4.12 4.45
C ALA A 210 -2.39 2.87 5.33
N ASP A 211 -3.65 2.46 5.51
CA ASP A 211 -4.07 1.26 6.24
C ASP A 211 -4.38 0.11 5.28
#